data_ff32b9e21ba49d9a06cc705e2163616b
#
_entry.id   ff32b9e21ba49d9a06cc705e2163616b
#
_cell.length_a   1.000
_cell.length_b   1.000
_cell.length_c   1.000
_cell.angle_alpha   90.00
_cell.angle_beta   90.00
_cell.angle_gamma   90.00
#
_symmetry.space_group_name_H-M   'P 1'
#
loop_
_entity.id
_entity.type
_entity.pdbx_description
1 polymer ?
#
loop_
_entity_poly.entity_id
_entity_poly.type
_entity_poly.pdbx_seq_one_letter_code
_entity_poly.pdbx_strand_id
1 'polypeptide(L)'
;KITEMGYNNLFRIGASDNQLGTKMATYAAQDLKIKTVAVIDDRTAHGQGVAREFTEQAKRLGVKVVASEFTTDKATDFSSILTNIRASKADAVFSGGSAPQSDTLLKQISALGISGPLLGGDGICSSETANLSQISGDLNTFCTQGGSMLDRSDKGQKFAQRYRAEYKRDPLTYAAAFYDGMHMLAAAIESTQSTDTKKVVQAIANGKYAGVTGEFSYDAKHDLKSSAVTVYTFKGKDVVPLKSL
;
A
#
# COMPACT_ATOMS: atom_id res chain seq x y z
N LYS A 1 10.07 9.54 -3.50
CA LYS A 1 11.49 9.94 -3.34
C LYS A 1 12.41 9.30 -4.38
N ILE A 2 12.24 8.03 -4.72
CA ILE A 2 13.15 7.35 -5.66
C ILE A 2 13.10 7.97 -7.06
N THR A 3 11.95 8.37 -7.55
CA THR A 3 11.74 9.10 -8.81
C THR A 3 12.25 10.55 -8.77
N GLU A 4 12.53 11.08 -7.58
CA GLU A 4 13.10 12.42 -7.38
C GLU A 4 14.64 12.42 -7.35
N MET A 5 15.27 11.26 -7.47
CA MET A 5 16.74 11.14 -7.46
C MET A 5 17.39 11.52 -8.80
N GLY A 6 16.60 11.87 -9.82
CA GLY A 6 17.10 12.33 -11.12
C GLY A 6 17.49 11.22 -12.09
N TYR A 7 17.14 9.97 -11.81
CA TYR A 7 17.33 8.88 -12.77
C TYR A 7 16.30 9.00 -13.91
N ASN A 8 16.79 9.04 -15.12
CA ASN A 8 15.96 9.19 -16.32
C ASN A 8 15.41 7.87 -16.89
N ASN A 9 15.81 6.74 -16.33
CA ASN A 9 15.42 5.39 -16.76
C ASN A 9 14.68 4.60 -15.68
N LEU A 10 14.19 5.28 -14.65
CA LEU A 10 13.45 4.68 -13.57
C LEU A 10 11.97 5.10 -13.67
N PHE A 11 11.07 4.14 -13.67
CA PHE A 11 9.63 4.34 -13.76
C PHE A 11 8.91 3.64 -12.60
N ARG A 12 7.96 4.32 -11.99
CA ARG A 12 7.13 3.73 -10.95
C ARG A 12 5.99 2.92 -11.59
N ILE A 13 5.78 1.68 -11.16
CA ILE A 13 4.70 0.82 -11.64
C ILE A 13 3.59 0.60 -10.59
N GLY A 14 3.71 1.19 -9.41
CA GLY A 14 2.72 1.12 -8.33
C GLY A 14 2.43 2.48 -7.73
N ALA A 15 1.50 2.54 -6.77
CA ALA A 15 1.22 3.77 -6.05
C ALA A 15 2.44 4.25 -5.25
N SER A 16 2.58 5.56 -5.12
CA SER A 16 3.60 6.18 -4.27
C SER A 16 3.17 6.18 -2.80
N ASP A 17 4.13 6.38 -1.89
CA ASP A 17 3.85 6.56 -0.46
C ASP A 17 2.82 7.68 -0.22
N ASN A 18 2.88 8.75 -1.02
CA ASN A 18 1.91 9.84 -0.98
C ASN A 18 0.49 9.33 -1.29
N GLN A 19 0.31 8.58 -2.36
CA GLN A 19 -0.98 8.04 -2.75
C GLN A 19 -1.51 7.03 -1.71
N LEU A 20 -0.66 6.13 -1.22
CA LEU A 20 -1.05 5.14 -0.21
C LEU A 20 -1.49 5.80 1.09
N GLY A 21 -0.65 6.68 1.64
CA GLY A 21 -0.92 7.36 2.92
C GLY A 21 -2.13 8.29 2.85
N THR A 22 -2.22 9.15 1.82
CA THR A 22 -3.35 10.08 1.68
C THR A 22 -4.69 9.36 1.46
N LYS A 23 -4.71 8.27 0.70
CA LYS A 23 -5.94 7.49 0.48
C LYS A 23 -6.36 6.73 1.73
N MET A 24 -5.43 6.15 2.50
CA MET A 24 -5.77 5.54 3.79
C MET A 24 -6.31 6.58 4.77
N ALA A 25 -5.73 7.76 4.86
CA ALA A 25 -6.25 8.83 5.73
C ALA A 25 -7.66 9.28 5.32
N THR A 26 -7.91 9.34 4.01
CA THR A 26 -9.25 9.67 3.48
C THR A 26 -10.27 8.60 3.86
N TYR A 27 -9.92 7.33 3.70
CA TYR A 27 -10.77 6.21 4.09
C TYR A 27 -11.03 6.21 5.61
N ALA A 28 -10.00 6.41 6.42
CA ALA A 28 -10.12 6.49 7.87
C ALA A 28 -11.11 7.60 8.31
N ALA A 29 -10.97 8.79 7.74
CA ALA A 29 -11.80 9.94 8.10
C ALA A 29 -13.25 9.82 7.58
N GLN A 30 -13.42 9.41 6.31
CA GLN A 30 -14.70 9.49 5.62
C GLN A 30 -15.53 8.22 5.71
N ASP A 31 -14.90 7.04 5.68
CA ASP A 31 -15.59 5.76 5.71
C ASP A 31 -15.65 5.19 7.13
N LEU A 32 -14.52 5.13 7.83
CA LEU A 32 -14.44 4.63 9.21
C LEU A 32 -14.84 5.66 10.28
N LYS A 33 -14.96 6.95 9.91
CA LYS A 33 -15.33 8.05 10.82
C LYS A 33 -14.38 8.24 12.01
N ILE A 34 -13.11 7.87 11.84
CA ILE A 34 -12.05 8.03 12.83
C ILE A 34 -11.88 9.53 13.16
N LYS A 35 -11.77 9.85 14.44
CA LYS A 35 -11.55 11.23 14.94
C LYS A 35 -10.15 11.42 15.50
N THR A 36 -9.58 10.38 16.08
CA THR A 36 -8.25 10.40 16.68
C THR A 36 -7.44 9.20 16.21
N VAL A 37 -6.15 9.38 15.96
CA VAL A 37 -5.26 8.32 15.48
C VAL A 37 -3.90 8.39 16.18
N ALA A 38 -3.35 7.23 16.53
CA ALA A 38 -1.95 7.06 16.86
C ALA A 38 -1.18 6.62 15.61
N VAL A 39 -0.01 7.17 15.37
CA VAL A 39 0.81 6.88 14.19
C VAL A 39 2.14 6.27 14.62
N ILE A 40 2.55 5.20 13.96
CA ILE A 40 3.84 4.54 14.14
C ILE A 40 4.58 4.50 12.81
N ASP A 41 5.86 4.85 12.77
CA ASP A 41 6.76 4.58 11.64
C ASP A 41 7.92 3.65 12.06
N ASP A 42 8.52 2.95 11.10
CA ASP A 42 9.61 2.00 11.31
C ASP A 42 10.99 2.59 10.98
N ARG A 43 11.09 3.89 10.81
CA ARG A 43 12.30 4.63 10.43
C ARG A 43 12.89 4.25 9.07
N THR A 44 12.27 3.38 8.29
CA THR A 44 12.63 3.21 6.88
C THR A 44 12.16 4.39 6.04
N ALA A 45 12.75 4.58 4.87
CA ALA A 45 12.32 5.64 3.94
C ALA A 45 10.85 5.49 3.52
N HIS A 46 10.39 4.24 3.32
CA HIS A 46 9.00 3.92 3.01
C HIS A 46 8.09 4.19 4.21
N GLY A 47 8.39 3.59 5.38
CA GLY A 47 7.55 3.73 6.56
C GLY A 47 7.35 5.17 7.02
N GLN A 48 8.44 5.95 7.04
CA GLN A 48 8.36 7.39 7.30
C GLN A 48 7.57 8.14 6.21
N GLY A 49 7.76 7.75 4.95
CA GLY A 49 7.06 8.34 3.81
C GLY A 49 5.55 8.19 3.94
N VAL A 50 5.08 6.96 4.05
CA VAL A 50 3.64 6.65 4.16
C VAL A 50 3.02 7.26 5.42
N ALA A 51 3.70 7.16 6.58
CA ALA A 51 3.23 7.70 7.85
C ALA A 51 3.11 9.24 7.82
N ARG A 52 4.06 9.94 7.20
CA ARG A 52 4.00 11.38 7.00
C ARG A 52 2.81 11.78 6.14
N GLU A 53 2.65 11.18 4.97
CA GLU A 53 1.58 11.53 4.04
C GLU A 53 0.18 11.20 4.64
N PHE A 54 0.08 10.08 5.36
CA PHE A 54 -1.11 9.77 6.14
C PHE A 54 -1.41 10.86 7.17
N THR A 55 -0.41 11.22 7.98
CA THR A 55 -0.53 12.22 9.05
C THR A 55 -0.98 13.59 8.52
N GLU A 56 -0.36 14.06 7.45
CA GLU A 56 -0.69 15.36 6.86
C GLU A 56 -2.12 15.38 6.32
N GLN A 57 -2.52 14.33 5.61
CA GLN A 57 -3.89 14.23 5.08
C GLN A 57 -4.93 14.05 6.19
N ALA A 58 -4.64 13.23 7.19
CA ALA A 58 -5.50 13.04 8.36
C ALA A 58 -5.81 14.40 9.04
N LYS A 59 -4.77 15.21 9.29
CA LYS A 59 -4.93 16.56 9.84
C LYS A 59 -5.77 17.47 8.96
N ARG A 60 -5.57 17.44 7.63
CA ARG A 60 -6.39 18.22 6.68
C ARG A 60 -7.88 17.84 6.73
N LEU A 61 -8.16 16.58 7.03
CA LEU A 61 -9.52 16.04 7.17
C LEU A 61 -10.11 16.16 8.58
N GLY A 62 -9.41 16.83 9.50
CA GLY A 62 -9.86 17.07 10.87
C GLY A 62 -9.65 15.89 11.83
N VAL A 63 -8.90 14.86 11.43
CA VAL A 63 -8.49 13.77 12.31
C VAL A 63 -7.30 14.22 13.16
N LYS A 64 -7.39 14.06 14.47
CA LYS A 64 -6.32 14.47 15.41
C LYS A 64 -5.32 13.32 15.56
N VAL A 65 -4.04 13.60 15.34
CA VAL A 65 -2.96 12.69 15.70
C VAL A 65 -2.65 12.90 17.19
N VAL A 66 -3.00 11.92 18.02
CA VAL A 66 -2.91 12.00 19.49
C VAL A 66 -1.68 11.31 20.05
N ALA A 67 -1.02 10.47 19.28
CA ALA A 67 0.29 9.89 19.56
C ALA A 67 1.09 9.71 18.26
N SER A 68 2.39 9.93 18.34
CA SER A 68 3.30 9.71 17.21
C SER A 68 4.55 9.02 17.77
N GLU A 69 4.67 7.76 17.42
CA GLU A 69 5.72 6.86 17.91
C GLU A 69 6.57 6.36 16.75
N PHE A 70 7.73 5.83 17.06
CA PHE A 70 8.58 5.21 16.07
C PHE A 70 9.22 3.93 16.61
N THR A 71 9.57 3.08 15.69
CA THR A 71 10.28 1.83 15.94
C THR A 71 11.40 1.66 14.92
N THR A 72 11.90 0.46 14.73
CA THR A 72 12.82 0.12 13.66
C THR A 72 12.31 -1.08 12.88
N ASP A 73 12.79 -1.26 11.67
CA ASP A 73 12.50 -2.42 10.82
C ASP A 73 12.99 -3.76 11.37
N LYS A 74 13.71 -3.75 12.51
CA LYS A 74 14.23 -4.94 13.20
C LYS A 74 13.64 -5.14 14.59
N ALA A 75 12.74 -4.26 15.01
CA ALA A 75 12.14 -4.37 16.35
C ALA A 75 11.24 -5.59 16.46
N THR A 76 11.29 -6.24 17.60
CA THR A 76 10.45 -7.40 17.96
C THR A 76 9.62 -7.14 19.21
N ASP A 77 9.88 -6.06 19.94
CA ASP A 77 9.13 -5.63 21.12
C ASP A 77 8.68 -4.19 20.94
N PHE A 78 7.37 -3.97 21.07
CA PHE A 78 6.69 -2.71 20.91
C PHE A 78 6.00 -2.26 22.20
N SER A 79 6.21 -2.95 23.31
CA SER A 79 5.50 -2.75 24.58
C SER A 79 5.54 -1.31 25.07
N SER A 80 6.70 -0.65 24.94
CA SER A 80 6.89 0.75 25.39
C SER A 80 6.01 1.72 24.57
N ILE A 81 6.12 1.70 23.24
CA ILE A 81 5.35 2.59 22.37
C ILE A 81 3.85 2.28 22.42
N LEU A 82 3.49 0.99 22.54
CA LEU A 82 2.09 0.58 22.66
C LEU A 82 1.46 0.99 23.99
N THR A 83 2.23 1.09 25.06
CA THR A 83 1.77 1.65 26.35
C THR A 83 1.37 3.12 26.18
N ASN A 84 2.18 3.92 25.48
CA ASN A 84 1.88 5.32 25.18
C ASN A 84 0.63 5.44 24.28
N ILE A 85 0.54 4.59 23.25
CA ILE A 85 -0.61 4.56 22.34
C ILE A 85 -1.89 4.20 23.09
N ARG A 86 -1.86 3.19 23.97
CA ARG A 86 -3.01 2.83 24.80
C ARG A 86 -3.45 4.00 25.70
N ALA A 87 -2.49 4.71 26.32
CA ALA A 87 -2.78 5.87 27.14
C ALA A 87 -3.41 7.03 26.36
N SER A 88 -3.09 7.17 25.08
CA SER A 88 -3.65 8.20 24.19
C SER A 88 -5.13 8.02 23.85
N LYS A 89 -5.67 6.83 24.04
CA LYS A 89 -7.06 6.45 23.69
C LYS A 89 -7.43 6.80 22.25
N ALA A 90 -6.51 6.59 21.32
CA ALA A 90 -6.76 6.80 19.88
C ALA A 90 -7.86 5.85 19.38
N ASP A 91 -8.71 6.34 18.44
CA ASP A 91 -9.75 5.52 17.80
C ASP A 91 -9.16 4.49 16.84
N ALA A 92 -7.95 4.72 16.35
CA ALA A 92 -7.24 3.81 15.43
C ALA A 92 -5.73 3.93 15.61
N VAL A 93 -5.01 2.91 15.17
CA VAL A 93 -3.54 2.93 15.03
C VAL A 93 -3.19 2.84 13.56
N PHE A 94 -2.33 3.75 13.07
CA PHE A 94 -1.73 3.67 11.75
C PHE A 94 -0.29 3.19 11.87
N SER A 95 0.09 2.19 11.08
CA SER A 95 1.46 1.68 10.96
C SER A 95 2.00 1.94 9.56
N GLY A 96 3.11 2.67 9.47
CA GLY A 96 3.89 2.82 8.24
C GLY A 96 4.87 1.67 8.01
N GLY A 97 4.94 0.71 8.93
CA GLY A 97 5.87 -0.43 8.82
C GLY A 97 5.43 -1.48 7.79
N SER A 98 6.29 -2.49 7.65
CA SER A 98 6.06 -3.63 6.77
C SER A 98 6.17 -4.94 7.54
N ALA A 99 5.61 -6.04 6.99
CA ALA A 99 5.85 -7.39 7.51
C ALA A 99 7.37 -7.73 7.43
N PRO A 100 7.91 -8.54 8.37
CA PRO A 100 7.22 -9.24 9.46
C PRO A 100 7.01 -8.41 10.76
N GLN A 101 7.57 -7.20 10.88
CA GLN A 101 7.47 -6.40 12.11
C GLN A 101 6.03 -6.00 12.41
N SER A 102 5.28 -5.61 11.39
CA SER A 102 3.85 -5.26 11.53
C SER A 102 3.02 -6.43 12.02
N ASP A 103 3.42 -7.66 11.72
CA ASP A 103 2.76 -8.85 12.21
C ASP A 103 2.96 -9.04 13.73
N THR A 104 4.18 -8.77 14.20
CA THR A 104 4.49 -8.80 15.64
C THR A 104 3.79 -7.63 16.37
N LEU A 105 3.75 -6.45 15.75
CA LEU A 105 3.04 -5.29 16.25
C LEU A 105 1.54 -5.59 16.43
N LEU A 106 0.90 -6.21 15.44
CA LEU A 106 -0.51 -6.59 15.47
C LEU A 106 -0.84 -7.49 16.67
N LYS A 107 -0.01 -8.51 16.92
CA LYS A 107 -0.16 -9.41 18.08
C LYS A 107 -0.08 -8.65 19.40
N GLN A 108 0.88 -7.73 19.53
CA GLN A 108 1.09 -6.97 20.76
C GLN A 108 -0.02 -5.91 20.98
N ILE A 109 -0.53 -5.29 19.92
CA ILE A 109 -1.71 -4.40 19.98
C ILE A 109 -2.90 -5.15 20.59
N SER A 110 -3.19 -6.35 20.06
CA SER A 110 -4.27 -7.19 20.57
C SER A 110 -4.03 -7.63 22.02
N ALA A 111 -2.84 -8.11 22.35
CA ALA A 111 -2.50 -8.58 23.70
C ALA A 111 -2.60 -7.47 24.77
N LEU A 112 -2.33 -6.22 24.39
CA LEU A 112 -2.47 -5.06 25.28
C LEU A 112 -3.88 -4.47 25.34
N GLY A 113 -4.83 -5.06 24.62
CA GLY A 113 -6.23 -4.61 24.59
C GLY A 113 -6.40 -3.21 24.01
N ILE A 114 -5.54 -2.81 23.06
CA ILE A 114 -5.70 -1.56 22.32
C ILE A 114 -6.84 -1.77 21.34
N SER A 115 -7.91 -0.98 21.51
CA SER A 115 -9.11 -1.04 20.69
C SER A 115 -8.98 -0.22 19.41
N GLY A 116 -9.87 -0.49 18.44
CA GLY A 116 -9.93 0.21 17.16
C GLY A 116 -9.12 -0.48 16.06
N PRO A 117 -9.30 -0.05 14.80
CA PRO A 117 -8.65 -0.68 13.66
C PRO A 117 -7.14 -0.38 13.60
N LEU A 118 -6.39 -1.36 13.05
CA LEU A 118 -5.06 -1.14 12.54
C LEU A 118 -5.17 -0.72 11.07
N LEU A 119 -4.52 0.39 10.74
CA LEU A 119 -4.46 0.97 9.40
C LEU A 119 -3.03 0.93 8.90
N GLY A 120 -2.82 0.76 7.60
CA GLY A 120 -1.47 0.85 7.05
C GLY A 120 -1.42 0.99 5.53
N GLY A 121 -0.20 1.09 5.02
CA GLY A 121 0.12 1.06 3.60
C GLY A 121 0.14 -0.37 3.04
N ASP A 122 0.78 -0.54 1.91
CA ASP A 122 0.94 -1.83 1.23
C ASP A 122 1.86 -2.79 1.98
N GLY A 123 2.72 -2.28 2.84
CA GLY A 123 3.63 -3.10 3.65
C GLY A 123 2.96 -4.09 4.60
N ILE A 124 1.71 -3.84 4.99
CA ILE A 124 0.92 -4.76 5.83
C ILE A 124 -0.14 -5.54 5.05
N CYS A 125 -0.28 -5.32 3.75
CA CYS A 125 -1.25 -5.99 2.89
C CYS A 125 -0.77 -7.39 2.45
N SER A 126 -0.55 -8.29 3.39
CA SER A 126 -0.05 -9.64 3.09
C SER A 126 -0.96 -10.73 3.64
N SER A 127 -0.83 -11.94 3.08
CA SER A 127 -1.52 -13.14 3.59
C SER A 127 -1.02 -13.51 4.99
N GLU A 128 0.24 -13.22 5.30
CA GLU A 128 0.84 -13.42 6.62
C GLU A 128 0.14 -12.51 7.65
N THR A 129 -0.01 -11.24 7.35
CA THR A 129 -0.75 -10.29 8.20
C THR A 129 -2.23 -10.70 8.33
N ALA A 130 -2.85 -11.19 7.27
CA ALA A 130 -4.23 -11.70 7.31
C ALA A 130 -4.38 -12.89 8.26
N ASN A 131 -3.46 -13.87 8.22
CA ASN A 131 -3.43 -15.00 9.15
C ASN A 131 -3.35 -14.54 10.61
N LEU A 132 -2.55 -13.53 10.89
CA LEU A 132 -2.35 -13.01 12.24
C LEU A 132 -3.51 -12.16 12.73
N SER A 133 -4.15 -11.41 11.84
CA SER A 133 -5.38 -10.66 12.14
C SER A 133 -6.49 -11.60 12.65
N GLN A 134 -6.62 -12.78 12.05
CA GLN A 134 -7.56 -13.81 12.52
C GLN A 134 -7.22 -14.32 13.94
N ILE A 135 -5.95 -14.50 14.26
CA ILE A 135 -5.50 -15.00 15.56
C ILE A 135 -5.62 -13.92 16.65
N SER A 136 -5.45 -12.66 16.26
CA SER A 136 -5.47 -11.51 17.17
C SER A 136 -6.88 -11.06 17.59
N GLY A 137 -7.92 -11.84 17.28
CA GLY A 137 -9.31 -11.52 17.63
C GLY A 137 -9.92 -10.45 16.73
N ASP A 138 -10.88 -9.68 17.25
CA ASP A 138 -11.68 -8.74 16.46
C ASP A 138 -10.97 -7.45 16.02
N LEU A 139 -9.65 -7.43 15.93
CA LEU A 139 -8.93 -6.25 15.46
C LEU A 139 -9.10 -6.10 13.95
N ASN A 140 -10.02 -5.20 13.56
CA ASN A 140 -10.19 -4.85 12.16
C ASN A 140 -8.89 -4.24 11.60
N THR A 141 -8.40 -4.80 10.52
CA THR A 141 -7.18 -4.31 9.87
C THR A 141 -7.50 -3.88 8.44
N PHE A 142 -6.99 -2.70 8.07
CA PHE A 142 -7.17 -2.12 6.74
C PHE A 142 -5.82 -1.71 6.17
N CYS A 143 -5.62 -1.98 4.90
CA CYS A 143 -4.40 -1.59 4.20
C CYS A 143 -4.70 -1.04 2.80
N THR A 144 -3.76 -0.30 2.22
CA THR A 144 -3.87 0.23 0.85
C THR A 144 -2.84 -0.39 -0.06
N GLN A 145 -3.26 -0.71 -1.29
CA GLN A 145 -2.36 -1.11 -2.37
C GLN A 145 -2.63 -0.29 -3.63
N GLY A 146 -1.57 -0.07 -4.41
CA GLY A 146 -1.71 0.54 -5.73
C GLY A 146 -2.40 -0.39 -6.74
N GLY A 147 -3.20 0.19 -7.62
CA GLY A 147 -3.93 -0.50 -8.66
C GLY A 147 -5.43 -0.62 -8.37
N SER A 148 -6.19 -0.83 -9.44
CA SER A 148 -7.63 -1.10 -9.38
C SER A 148 -7.89 -2.54 -8.97
N MET A 149 -9.07 -2.81 -8.42
CA MET A 149 -9.53 -4.17 -8.16
C MET A 149 -9.56 -4.98 -9.46
N LEU A 150 -8.93 -6.15 -9.49
CA LEU A 150 -8.81 -6.99 -10.69
C LEU A 150 -10.17 -7.49 -11.20
N ASP A 151 -11.15 -7.63 -10.34
CA ASP A 151 -12.52 -8.05 -10.70
C ASP A 151 -13.34 -6.96 -11.41
N ARG A 152 -12.84 -5.72 -11.44
CA ARG A 152 -13.53 -4.57 -12.05
C ARG A 152 -13.29 -4.41 -13.55
N SER A 153 -12.44 -5.23 -14.14
CA SER A 153 -12.18 -5.20 -15.59
C SER A 153 -12.01 -6.60 -16.16
N ASP A 154 -12.40 -6.78 -17.42
CA ASP A 154 -12.19 -8.04 -18.14
C ASP A 154 -10.72 -8.47 -18.18
N LYS A 155 -9.81 -7.50 -18.35
CA LYS A 155 -8.36 -7.75 -18.34
C LYS A 155 -7.90 -8.27 -16.99
N GLY A 156 -8.35 -7.64 -15.89
CA GLY A 156 -8.01 -8.05 -14.53
C GLY A 156 -8.56 -9.45 -14.20
N GLN A 157 -9.81 -9.72 -14.56
CA GLN A 157 -10.43 -11.03 -14.35
C GLN A 157 -9.66 -12.14 -15.11
N LYS A 158 -9.34 -11.90 -16.38
CA LYS A 158 -8.57 -12.85 -17.20
C LYS A 158 -7.16 -13.07 -16.63
N PHE A 159 -6.49 -12.02 -16.17
CA PHE A 159 -5.20 -12.14 -15.51
C PHE A 159 -5.31 -13.02 -14.26
N ALA A 160 -6.25 -12.73 -13.36
CA ALA A 160 -6.43 -13.48 -12.11
C ALA A 160 -6.77 -14.96 -12.40
N GLN A 161 -7.63 -15.23 -13.39
CA GLN A 161 -7.97 -16.60 -13.79
C GLN A 161 -6.73 -17.37 -14.30
N ARG A 162 -5.95 -16.77 -15.22
CA ARG A 162 -4.72 -17.38 -15.74
C ARG A 162 -3.68 -17.59 -14.63
N TYR A 163 -3.52 -16.64 -13.75
CA TYR A 163 -2.60 -16.74 -12.61
C TYR A 163 -2.97 -17.93 -11.70
N ARG A 164 -4.26 -18.07 -11.33
CA ARG A 164 -4.75 -19.21 -10.54
C ARG A 164 -4.56 -20.53 -11.26
N ALA A 165 -4.80 -20.58 -12.57
CA ALA A 165 -4.62 -21.80 -13.37
C ALA A 165 -3.17 -22.26 -13.38
N GLU A 166 -2.21 -21.33 -13.49
CA GLU A 166 -0.78 -21.60 -13.56
C GLU A 166 -0.19 -21.91 -12.17
N TYR A 167 -0.43 -21.00 -11.19
CA TYR A 167 0.27 -21.03 -9.92
C TYR A 167 -0.51 -21.68 -8.78
N LYS A 168 -1.76 -22.11 -9.02
CA LYS A 168 -2.68 -22.74 -8.05
C LYS A 168 -2.92 -21.91 -6.78
N ARG A 169 -2.81 -20.60 -6.90
CA ARG A 169 -3.02 -19.59 -5.84
C ARG A 169 -3.49 -18.27 -6.43
N ASP A 170 -4.03 -17.40 -5.58
CA ASP A 170 -4.38 -16.04 -5.96
C ASP A 170 -3.15 -15.18 -6.30
N PRO A 171 -3.31 -14.14 -7.14
CA PRO A 171 -2.25 -13.18 -7.40
C PRO A 171 -1.77 -12.54 -6.10
N LEU A 172 -0.44 -12.55 -5.89
CA LEU A 172 0.19 -11.86 -4.77
C LEU A 172 0.14 -10.34 -4.96
N THR A 173 0.39 -9.60 -3.89
CA THR A 173 0.26 -8.13 -3.78
C THR A 173 0.73 -7.35 -5.01
N TYR A 174 1.91 -7.68 -5.55
CA TYR A 174 2.48 -6.93 -6.68
C TYR A 174 2.46 -7.69 -8.01
N ALA A 175 1.87 -8.89 -8.05
CA ALA A 175 1.92 -9.74 -9.24
C ALA A 175 1.34 -9.04 -10.49
N ALA A 176 0.20 -8.37 -10.35
CA ALA A 176 -0.44 -7.65 -11.44
C ALA A 176 0.37 -6.43 -11.89
N ALA A 177 0.94 -5.67 -10.96
CA ALA A 177 1.75 -4.49 -11.28
C ALA A 177 3.04 -4.87 -12.03
N PHE A 178 3.73 -5.94 -11.60
CA PHE A 178 4.92 -6.43 -12.31
C PHE A 178 4.57 -7.03 -13.67
N TYR A 179 3.43 -7.72 -13.78
CA TYR A 179 2.91 -8.19 -15.07
C TYR A 179 2.73 -7.00 -16.03
N ASP A 180 2.07 -5.94 -15.60
CA ASP A 180 1.87 -4.73 -16.40
C ASP A 180 3.20 -4.06 -16.75
N GLY A 181 4.13 -3.93 -15.80
CA GLY A 181 5.45 -3.35 -16.03
C GLY A 181 6.24 -4.08 -17.11
N MET A 182 6.22 -5.42 -17.10
CA MET A 182 6.90 -6.22 -18.13
C MET A 182 6.22 -6.09 -19.49
N HIS A 183 4.90 -6.08 -19.55
CA HIS A 183 4.16 -5.88 -20.81
C HIS A 183 4.34 -4.47 -21.37
N MET A 184 4.37 -3.45 -20.52
CA MET A 184 4.68 -2.08 -20.93
C MET A 184 6.08 -1.96 -21.53
N LEU A 185 7.08 -2.61 -20.90
CA LEU A 185 8.46 -2.64 -21.44
C LEU A 185 8.50 -3.34 -22.80
N ALA A 186 7.86 -4.50 -22.93
CA ALA A 186 7.78 -5.23 -24.20
C ALA A 186 7.10 -4.37 -25.29
N ALA A 187 5.97 -3.75 -24.99
CA ALA A 187 5.26 -2.87 -25.93
C ALA A 187 6.12 -1.67 -26.38
N ALA A 188 6.93 -1.11 -25.47
CA ALA A 188 7.86 -0.02 -25.81
C ALA A 188 8.98 -0.49 -26.76
N ILE A 189 9.53 -1.67 -26.53
CA ILE A 189 10.54 -2.30 -27.43
C ILE A 189 9.93 -2.56 -28.81
N GLU A 190 8.74 -3.14 -28.84
CA GLU A 190 8.01 -3.43 -30.09
C GLU A 190 7.71 -2.14 -30.87
N SER A 191 7.21 -1.11 -30.21
CA SER A 191 6.83 0.15 -30.84
C SER A 191 8.04 0.90 -31.42
N THR A 192 9.19 0.79 -30.77
CA THR A 192 10.43 1.45 -31.22
C THR A 192 11.26 0.59 -32.17
N GLN A 193 10.92 -0.68 -32.34
CA GLN A 193 11.73 -1.69 -33.08
C GLN A 193 13.21 -1.67 -32.63
N SER A 194 13.44 -1.44 -31.33
CA SER A 194 14.78 -1.21 -30.79
C SER A 194 14.89 -1.59 -29.32
N THR A 195 16.05 -2.12 -28.93
CA THR A 195 16.44 -2.32 -27.53
C THR A 195 17.34 -1.20 -26.99
N ASP A 196 17.55 -0.14 -27.78
CA ASP A 196 18.29 1.03 -27.33
C ASP A 196 17.56 1.68 -26.14
N THR A 197 18.26 1.78 -25.01
CA THR A 197 17.69 2.24 -23.75
C THR A 197 17.06 3.64 -23.88
N LYS A 198 17.67 4.56 -24.63
CA LYS A 198 17.14 5.92 -24.77
C LYS A 198 15.82 5.94 -25.51
N LYS A 199 15.71 5.15 -26.59
CA LYS A 199 14.47 5.04 -27.37
C LYS A 199 13.35 4.40 -26.55
N VAL A 200 13.65 3.31 -25.84
CA VAL A 200 12.67 2.60 -25.00
C VAL A 200 12.21 3.49 -23.84
N VAL A 201 13.12 4.19 -23.16
CA VAL A 201 12.78 5.14 -22.09
C VAL A 201 11.86 6.26 -22.61
N GLN A 202 12.16 6.84 -23.77
CA GLN A 202 11.30 7.87 -24.37
C GLN A 202 9.93 7.34 -24.74
N ALA A 203 9.84 6.12 -25.27
CA ALA A 203 8.57 5.48 -25.59
C ALA A 203 7.70 5.28 -24.35
N ILE A 204 8.28 4.80 -23.24
CA ILE A 204 7.57 4.63 -21.96
C ILE A 204 7.15 5.99 -21.39
N ALA A 205 8.08 6.97 -21.33
CA ALA A 205 7.82 8.28 -20.74
C ALA A 205 6.69 9.06 -21.43
N ASN A 206 6.61 8.95 -22.77
CA ASN A 206 5.63 9.68 -23.58
C ASN A 206 4.41 8.85 -23.95
N GLY A 207 4.44 7.53 -23.67
CA GLY A 207 3.38 6.60 -24.01
C GLY A 207 2.25 6.53 -22.99
N LYS A 208 1.22 5.75 -23.39
CA LYS A 208 0.17 5.29 -22.50
C LYS A 208 0.05 3.78 -22.65
N TYR A 209 -0.05 3.10 -21.53
CA TYR A 209 -0.21 1.66 -21.51
C TYR A 209 -1.44 1.28 -20.68
N ALA A 210 -2.38 0.53 -21.26
CA ALA A 210 -3.58 0.04 -20.59
C ALA A 210 -3.32 -1.36 -20.01
N GLY A 211 -2.92 -1.41 -18.76
CA GLY A 211 -2.63 -2.63 -18.01
C GLY A 211 -3.87 -3.29 -17.40
N VAL A 212 -3.64 -4.33 -16.60
CA VAL A 212 -4.66 -5.01 -15.79
C VAL A 212 -4.96 -4.24 -14.50
N THR A 213 -3.96 -3.46 -14.01
CA THR A 213 -4.09 -2.64 -12.78
C THR A 213 -4.55 -1.22 -13.05
N GLY A 214 -4.63 -0.81 -14.31
CA GLY A 214 -5.05 0.52 -14.73
C GLY A 214 -4.27 1.07 -15.92
N GLU A 215 -4.43 2.37 -16.19
CA GLU A 215 -3.66 3.07 -17.22
C GLU A 215 -2.34 3.57 -16.65
N PHE A 216 -1.25 3.33 -17.36
CA PHE A 216 0.07 3.86 -17.06
C PHE A 216 0.35 5.04 -17.98
N SER A 217 0.58 6.20 -17.40
CA SER A 217 1.13 7.39 -18.04
C SER A 217 1.95 8.15 -17.02
N TYR A 218 3.02 8.79 -17.48
CA TYR A 218 4.07 9.30 -16.59
C TYR A 218 4.15 10.82 -16.62
N ASP A 219 4.46 11.41 -15.46
CA ASP A 219 4.88 12.81 -15.35
C ASP A 219 6.38 12.98 -15.67
N ALA A 220 6.88 14.20 -15.54
CA ALA A 220 8.30 14.51 -15.79
C ALA A 220 9.29 13.84 -14.82
N LYS A 221 8.80 13.29 -13.71
CA LYS A 221 9.59 12.55 -12.71
C LYS A 221 9.47 11.04 -12.88
N HIS A 222 8.75 10.59 -13.90
CA HIS A 222 8.42 9.19 -14.14
C HIS A 222 7.58 8.55 -13.00
N ASP A 223 6.83 9.38 -12.28
CA ASP A 223 5.74 8.93 -11.43
C ASP A 223 4.44 8.79 -12.23
N LEU A 224 3.58 7.87 -11.82
CA LEU A 224 2.27 7.70 -12.45
C LEU A 224 1.43 8.97 -12.25
N LYS A 225 0.94 9.56 -13.36
CA LYS A 225 0.03 10.72 -13.32
C LYS A 225 -1.27 10.42 -12.58
N SER A 226 -1.73 9.18 -12.70
CA SER A 226 -2.91 8.67 -11.99
C SER A 226 -2.63 7.23 -11.60
N SER A 227 -2.87 6.89 -10.37
CA SER A 227 -2.84 5.51 -9.88
C SER A 227 -4.06 5.30 -8.99
N ALA A 228 -4.90 4.35 -9.35
CA ALA A 228 -5.92 3.88 -8.44
C ALA A 228 -5.25 3.32 -7.19
N VAL A 229 -5.86 3.51 -6.04
CA VAL A 229 -5.47 2.87 -4.79
C VAL A 229 -6.69 2.11 -4.27
N THR A 230 -6.51 0.84 -3.99
CA THR A 230 -7.55 0.00 -3.42
C THR A 230 -7.30 -0.19 -1.93
N VAL A 231 -8.35 -0.01 -1.14
CA VAL A 231 -8.38 -0.36 0.28
C VAL A 231 -8.78 -1.83 0.40
N TYR A 232 -8.06 -2.55 1.23
CA TYR A 232 -8.28 -3.95 1.56
C TYR A 232 -8.57 -4.13 3.04
N THR A 233 -9.27 -5.21 3.36
CA THR A 233 -9.39 -5.75 4.72
C THR A 233 -9.04 -7.23 4.73
N PHE A 234 -9.02 -7.83 5.91
CA PHE A 234 -8.73 -9.25 6.06
C PHE A 234 -9.99 -10.02 6.45
N LYS A 235 -10.22 -11.14 5.79
CA LYS A 235 -11.26 -12.11 6.13
C LYS A 235 -10.66 -13.50 6.23
N GLY A 236 -10.47 -13.99 7.43
CA GLY A 236 -9.69 -15.20 7.64
C GLY A 236 -8.26 -15.01 7.14
N LYS A 237 -7.83 -15.86 6.23
CA LYS A 237 -6.49 -15.80 5.60
C LYS A 237 -6.41 -14.91 4.36
N ASP A 238 -7.52 -14.33 3.95
CA ASP A 238 -7.64 -13.65 2.66
C ASP A 238 -7.55 -12.13 2.83
N VAL A 239 -6.78 -11.52 1.95
CA VAL A 239 -6.73 -10.07 1.75
C VAL A 239 -7.83 -9.71 0.76
N VAL A 240 -8.89 -9.06 1.24
CA VAL A 240 -10.13 -8.83 0.48
C VAL A 240 -10.25 -7.35 0.09
N PRO A 241 -10.41 -7.04 -1.20
CA PRO A 241 -10.60 -5.66 -1.64
C PRO A 241 -11.96 -5.13 -1.19
N LEU A 242 -11.98 -3.89 -0.70
CA LEU A 242 -13.19 -3.20 -0.25
C LEU A 242 -13.62 -2.08 -1.18
N LYS A 243 -12.69 -1.18 -1.52
CA LYS A 243 -12.99 0.07 -2.22
C LYS A 243 -11.78 0.56 -3.00
N SER A 244 -11.95 0.95 -4.26
CA SER A 244 -10.98 1.74 -5.01
C SER A 244 -11.24 3.23 -4.82
N LEU A 245 -10.16 4.01 -4.63
CA LEU A 245 -10.17 5.44 -4.31
C LEU A 245 -9.40 6.25 -5.34
#